data_2b96f2d67a3ee5ffc48dc4e49c4c4fbe
#
_entry.id   2b96f2d67a3ee5ffc48dc4e49c4c4fbe
#
_cell.length_a   1.000
_cell.length_b   1.000
_cell.length_c   1.000
_cell.angle_alpha   90.00
_cell.angle_beta   90.00
_cell.angle_gamma   90.00
#
_symmetry.space_group_name_H-M   'P 1'
#
loop_
_entity.id
_entity.type
_entity.pdbx_description
1 polymer ?
#
loop_
_entity_poly.entity_id
_entity_poly.type
_entity_poly.pdbx_seq_one_letter_code
_entity_poly.pdbx_strand_id
1 'polypeptide(L)'
;MFPHIRPAAARLIAHTNKRQLAHRGFILKSAERCSTTWNWAKKAQSPSSAGTLPELSASGQDGDDNNPSPSIQQTILNQCSELHSSIMPLNSSLQGPLAKNSDKGTSLPFVFLVGNHSSGKSSFINYVLGRPVQTAGVAPTDDCFTVIAPGPKDVDQDGPALVGDPDIGFMGLRQFGPTLIHHTQLKVRNGIRNQDFMIIDSPGMIDSPVNFGGMVSHNSKERSSSAAIMDRGYDFQCVVRWMAERADVVLLFFDPDKPGTTGETLNILLHSLGGMDHKLLIVLNKADQFKKIHDFARAYGSLCWNLSKVIPRKDLPRIFTMCLPVTNTSADDEAKPTTTTTEALDQRALADLHQTRDDVLAEVMKAPKRRIDNVITNLHDSVHVLLMHAVVAEDVRSRYSKRHWENRLQELSSVVLGVGLAGFGIHFNVPMQFTGGVVAATMIGVGGMHWFNSSKLKDVEEQLLSVEELSASFQRTHPQEVSEADEFYSAIWARIRDPLRLSLWRTGLSHFPAVKKSDVVKLQSILDEEIPRLRRLASPHVSKNRKI
;
A
#
# COMPACT_ATOMS: atom_id res chain seq x y z
N MET A 1 -3.85 47.41 45.72
CA MET A 1 -3.33 48.15 44.56
C MET A 1 -2.66 47.15 43.61
N PHE A 2 -3.49 46.46 42.82
CA PHE A 2 -3.07 45.68 41.63
C PHE A 2 -4.28 45.55 40.69
N PRO A 3 -4.32 46.24 39.57
CA PRO A 3 -5.07 45.77 38.42
C PRO A 3 -4.14 45.66 37.21
N HIS A 4 -4.43 44.75 36.30
CA HIS A 4 -3.85 44.50 34.99
C HIS A 4 -2.96 43.23 34.81
N ILE A 5 -3.58 42.04 34.94
CA ILE A 5 -3.08 40.85 34.21
C ILE A 5 -4.31 40.02 33.76
N ARG A 6 -5.08 40.44 32.76
CA ARG A 6 -6.12 39.63 32.16
C ARG A 6 -6.48 39.92 30.68
N PRO A 7 -5.57 40.31 29.76
CA PRO A 7 -5.91 40.12 28.34
C PRO A 7 -5.00 39.19 27.54
N ALA A 8 -3.86 38.71 28.08
CA ALA A 8 -2.93 37.89 27.29
C ALA A 8 -3.38 36.41 27.20
N ALA A 9 -3.94 35.85 28.26
CA ALA A 9 -4.37 34.44 28.27
C ALA A 9 -5.58 34.19 27.37
N ALA A 10 -6.53 35.12 27.28
CA ALA A 10 -7.69 35.00 26.39
C ALA A 10 -7.31 35.09 24.90
N ARG A 11 -6.26 35.84 24.56
CA ARG A 11 -5.75 35.89 23.18
C ARG A 11 -4.96 34.64 22.79
N LEU A 12 -4.27 34.00 23.72
CA LEU A 12 -3.56 32.72 23.46
C LEU A 12 -4.54 31.56 23.23
N ILE A 13 -5.62 31.49 24.01
CA ILE A 13 -6.66 30.45 23.85
C ILE A 13 -7.45 30.65 22.55
N ALA A 14 -7.71 31.88 22.13
CA ALA A 14 -8.38 32.18 20.87
C ALA A 14 -7.47 31.88 19.65
N HIS A 15 -6.15 32.03 19.78
CA HIS A 15 -5.19 31.69 18.72
C HIS A 15 -4.96 30.20 18.56
N THR A 16 -4.95 29.44 19.66
CA THR A 16 -4.86 27.97 19.63
C THR A 16 -6.13 27.33 19.04
N ASN A 17 -7.30 27.83 19.39
CA ASN A 17 -8.57 27.34 18.81
C ASN A 17 -8.72 27.67 17.31
N LYS A 18 -8.24 28.84 16.86
CA LYS A 18 -8.24 29.15 15.41
C LYS A 18 -7.23 28.28 14.64
N ARG A 19 -6.08 27.93 15.22
CA ARG A 19 -5.14 26.99 14.59
C ARG A 19 -5.67 25.56 14.55
N GLN A 20 -6.36 25.10 15.59
CA GLN A 20 -7.00 23.77 15.58
C GLN A 20 -8.18 23.69 14.60
N LEU A 21 -8.97 24.75 14.42
CA LEU A 21 -10.03 24.80 13.42
C LEU A 21 -9.49 24.89 11.98
N ALA A 22 -8.38 25.58 11.76
CA ALA A 22 -7.70 25.60 10.46
C ALA A 22 -7.08 24.23 10.13
N HIS A 23 -6.53 23.53 11.13
CA HIS A 23 -6.03 22.15 10.96
C HIS A 23 -7.16 21.15 10.68
N ARG A 24 -8.34 21.33 11.31
CA ARG A 24 -9.53 20.53 11.01
C ARG A 24 -10.05 20.75 9.58
N GLY A 25 -10.03 21.97 9.07
CA GLY A 25 -10.43 22.29 7.71
C GLY A 25 -9.46 21.80 6.63
N PHE A 26 -8.18 21.68 6.96
CA PHE A 26 -7.15 21.26 5.99
C PHE A 26 -7.06 19.73 5.84
N ILE A 27 -7.20 18.97 6.94
CA ILE A 27 -7.29 17.50 6.91
C ILE A 27 -8.57 17.05 6.17
N LEU A 28 -9.69 17.77 6.33
CA LEU A 28 -10.91 17.51 5.57
C LEU A 28 -10.74 17.79 4.07
N LYS A 29 -10.02 18.85 3.67
CA LYS A 29 -9.80 19.18 2.25
C LYS A 29 -8.83 18.23 1.54
N SER A 30 -7.88 17.62 2.23
CA SER A 30 -6.99 16.61 1.62
C SER A 30 -7.67 15.23 1.50
N ALA A 31 -8.55 14.88 2.43
CA ALA A 31 -9.35 13.67 2.37
C ALA A 31 -10.52 13.79 1.38
N GLU A 32 -11.12 14.97 1.24
CA GLU A 32 -12.13 15.25 0.23
C GLU A 32 -11.57 15.25 -1.19
N ARG A 33 -10.32 15.63 -1.41
CA ARG A 33 -9.69 15.52 -2.74
C ARG A 33 -9.53 14.08 -3.23
N CYS A 34 -9.43 13.10 -2.33
CA CYS A 34 -9.51 11.69 -2.71
C CYS A 34 -10.95 11.18 -2.88
N SER A 35 -11.97 11.87 -2.33
CA SER A 35 -13.36 11.41 -2.36
C SER A 35 -14.28 12.16 -3.33
N THR A 36 -13.94 13.39 -3.75
CA THR A 36 -14.80 14.21 -4.62
C THR A 36 -14.74 13.84 -6.11
N THR A 37 -13.81 12.99 -6.54
CA THR A 37 -13.81 12.45 -7.91
C THR A 37 -14.87 11.36 -8.15
N TRP A 38 -15.62 10.96 -7.12
CA TRP A 38 -16.55 9.82 -7.20
C TRP A 38 -17.97 10.17 -7.68
N ASN A 39 -18.36 11.44 -7.73
CA ASN A 39 -19.71 11.82 -8.11
C ASN A 39 -19.93 12.10 -9.60
N TRP A 40 -18.89 12.04 -10.42
CA TRP A 40 -19.02 12.34 -11.86
C TRP A 40 -19.39 11.11 -12.72
N ALA A 41 -19.16 9.90 -12.22
CA ALA A 41 -19.34 8.65 -12.98
C ALA A 41 -20.81 8.16 -13.08
N LYS A 42 -21.79 8.86 -12.47
CA LYS A 42 -23.20 8.42 -12.49
C LYS A 42 -24.04 8.91 -13.67
N LYS A 43 -23.47 9.59 -14.68
CA LYS A 43 -24.26 10.24 -15.75
C LYS A 43 -23.88 9.88 -17.18
N ALA A 44 -23.28 8.73 -17.42
CA ALA A 44 -23.07 8.23 -18.79
C ALA A 44 -23.30 6.72 -18.85
N GLN A 45 -24.57 6.33 -19.03
CA GLN A 45 -24.95 5.01 -19.52
C GLN A 45 -25.76 5.20 -20.79
N SER A 46 -25.23 4.76 -21.92
CA SER A 46 -26.01 4.24 -23.04
C SER A 46 -25.12 3.28 -23.85
N PRO A 47 -25.67 2.17 -24.37
CA PRO A 47 -24.90 1.03 -24.84
C PRO A 47 -24.64 1.08 -26.35
N SER A 48 -23.45 0.64 -26.78
CA SER A 48 -23.26 0.21 -28.16
C SER A 48 -22.37 -1.04 -28.21
N SER A 49 -22.99 -2.06 -28.73
CA SER A 49 -22.59 -3.30 -29.42
C SER A 49 -21.16 -3.83 -29.28
N ALA A 50 -21.12 -5.02 -28.72
CA ALA A 50 -20.03 -5.97 -28.62
C ALA A 50 -19.48 -6.44 -29.97
N GLY A 51 -18.16 -6.44 -30.10
CA GLY A 51 -17.43 -7.29 -31.02
C GLY A 51 -16.65 -8.33 -30.19
N THR A 52 -17.10 -9.55 -30.28
CA THR A 52 -16.51 -10.74 -29.64
C THR A 52 -15.14 -11.04 -30.24
N LEU A 53 -14.10 -11.11 -29.41
CA LEU A 53 -12.78 -11.63 -29.81
C LEU A 53 -12.78 -13.16 -29.72
N PRO A 54 -12.13 -13.87 -30.67
CA PRO A 54 -12.13 -15.34 -30.70
C PRO A 54 -11.24 -15.94 -29.61
N GLU A 55 -11.73 -17.02 -28.99
CA GLU A 55 -11.00 -17.87 -28.06
C GLU A 55 -9.74 -18.44 -28.72
N LEU A 56 -8.59 -18.25 -28.08
CA LEU A 56 -7.33 -18.86 -28.46
C LEU A 56 -7.19 -20.22 -27.80
N SER A 57 -7.32 -21.26 -28.62
CA SER A 57 -6.99 -22.64 -28.29
C SER A 57 -5.47 -22.80 -28.09
N ALA A 58 -5.10 -23.28 -26.91
CA ALA A 58 -3.73 -23.67 -26.58
C ALA A 58 -3.36 -24.99 -27.28
N SER A 59 -2.28 -24.98 -28.05
CA SER A 59 -1.55 -26.21 -28.43
C SER A 59 -0.05 -25.96 -28.36
N GLY A 60 0.63 -26.68 -27.48
CA GLY A 60 2.09 -26.67 -27.35
C GLY A 60 2.49 -27.25 -26.00
N GLN A 61 2.54 -28.59 -25.92
CA GLN A 61 3.16 -29.33 -24.81
C GLN A 61 4.68 -29.25 -24.96
N ASP A 62 5.36 -28.78 -23.88
CA ASP A 62 6.62 -29.37 -23.45
C ASP A 62 6.71 -29.20 -21.93
N GLY A 63 7.04 -30.32 -21.26
CA GLY A 63 6.80 -30.50 -19.85
C GLY A 63 7.82 -29.81 -18.96
N ASP A 64 7.29 -29.01 -18.07
CA ASP A 64 7.85 -28.78 -16.75
C ASP A 64 6.79 -29.24 -15.74
N ASP A 65 6.98 -30.40 -15.15
CA ASP A 65 6.03 -31.11 -14.26
C ASP A 65 5.72 -30.36 -12.95
N ASN A 66 6.15 -29.12 -12.80
CA ASN A 66 6.03 -28.31 -11.60
C ASN A 66 4.97 -27.18 -11.66
N ASN A 67 4.23 -27.04 -12.77
CA ASN A 67 3.18 -26.03 -12.88
C ASN A 67 1.79 -26.66 -12.70
N PRO A 68 0.92 -26.13 -11.80
CA PRO A 68 -0.45 -26.57 -11.74
C PRO A 68 -1.13 -26.34 -13.08
N SER A 69 -1.99 -27.28 -13.49
CA SER A 69 -2.71 -27.17 -14.76
C SER A 69 -3.48 -25.83 -14.85
N PRO A 70 -3.66 -25.24 -16.02
CA PRO A 70 -4.34 -23.95 -16.19
C PRO A 70 -5.72 -23.88 -15.52
N SER A 71 -6.43 -25.02 -15.44
CA SER A 71 -7.70 -25.12 -14.75
C SER A 71 -7.58 -24.98 -13.22
N ILE A 72 -6.49 -25.50 -12.62
CA ILE A 72 -6.23 -25.39 -11.18
C ILE A 72 -5.84 -23.95 -10.83
N GLN A 73 -5.02 -23.32 -11.65
CA GLN A 73 -4.64 -21.91 -11.46
C GLN A 73 -5.86 -21.01 -11.46
N GLN A 74 -6.75 -21.18 -12.45
CA GLN A 74 -7.98 -20.40 -12.53
C GLN A 74 -8.92 -20.67 -11.34
N THR A 75 -8.99 -21.90 -10.86
CA THR A 75 -9.77 -22.26 -9.69
C THR A 75 -9.25 -21.55 -8.43
N ILE A 76 -7.93 -21.52 -8.22
CA ILE A 76 -7.30 -20.80 -7.10
C ILE A 76 -7.59 -19.31 -7.17
N LEU A 77 -7.42 -18.68 -8.34
CA LEU A 77 -7.68 -17.26 -8.54
C LEU A 77 -9.16 -16.91 -8.25
N ASN A 78 -10.10 -17.74 -8.72
CA ASN A 78 -11.52 -17.55 -8.48
C ASN A 78 -11.85 -17.69 -6.98
N GLN A 79 -11.32 -18.70 -6.29
CA GLN A 79 -11.52 -18.89 -4.85
C GLN A 79 -10.93 -17.72 -4.04
N CYS A 80 -9.72 -17.24 -4.38
CA CYS A 80 -9.14 -16.06 -3.74
C CYS A 80 -10.02 -14.81 -3.93
N SER A 81 -10.56 -14.61 -5.13
CA SER A 81 -11.47 -13.50 -5.42
C SER A 81 -12.78 -13.60 -4.64
N GLU A 82 -13.35 -14.80 -4.51
CA GLU A 82 -14.56 -15.06 -3.74
C GLU A 82 -14.34 -14.78 -2.25
N LEU A 83 -13.25 -15.32 -1.67
CA LEU A 83 -12.88 -15.07 -0.29
C LEU A 83 -12.64 -13.57 -0.03
N HIS A 84 -11.91 -12.88 -0.91
CA HIS A 84 -11.72 -11.45 -0.80
C HIS A 84 -13.06 -10.69 -0.84
N SER A 85 -13.96 -11.06 -1.75
CA SER A 85 -15.30 -10.47 -1.82
C SER A 85 -16.12 -10.70 -0.55
N SER A 86 -15.94 -11.85 0.11
CA SER A 86 -16.66 -12.21 1.34
C SER A 86 -16.25 -11.38 2.56
N ILE A 87 -15.05 -10.79 2.58
CA ILE A 87 -14.55 -9.94 3.68
C ILE A 87 -14.84 -8.45 3.45
N MET A 88 -15.11 -8.03 2.21
CA MET A 88 -15.36 -6.62 1.86
C MET A 88 -16.57 -5.98 2.55
N PRO A 89 -17.71 -6.66 2.79
CA PRO A 89 -18.82 -6.10 3.55
C PRO A 89 -18.43 -5.70 4.98
N LEU A 90 -17.63 -6.54 5.66
CA LEU A 90 -17.11 -6.23 6.98
C LEU A 90 -16.15 -5.02 6.94
N ASN A 91 -15.21 -5.01 6.00
CA ASN A 91 -14.32 -3.88 5.79
C ASN A 91 -15.11 -2.57 5.55
N SER A 92 -16.16 -2.62 4.75
CA SER A 92 -17.00 -1.46 4.47
C SER A 92 -17.77 -0.98 5.70
N SER A 93 -18.28 -1.89 6.52
CA SER A 93 -19.01 -1.55 7.75
C SER A 93 -18.10 -0.90 8.80
N LEU A 94 -16.85 -1.38 8.92
CA LEU A 94 -15.85 -0.87 9.85
C LEU A 94 -15.07 0.34 9.30
N GLN A 95 -15.35 0.80 8.09
CA GLN A 95 -14.53 1.76 7.37
C GLN A 95 -13.04 1.35 7.38
N GLY A 96 -12.82 0.06 7.19
CA GLY A 96 -11.51 -0.56 7.33
C GLY A 96 -10.50 -0.11 6.26
N PRO A 97 -9.24 -0.48 6.44
CA PRO A 97 -8.13 -0.01 5.63
C PRO A 97 -8.03 -0.64 4.25
N LEU A 98 -8.81 -1.72 3.97
CA LEU A 98 -8.75 -2.36 2.67
C LEU A 98 -9.36 -1.47 1.60
N ALA A 99 -8.63 -1.30 0.50
CA ALA A 99 -9.12 -0.54 -0.64
C ALA A 99 -10.38 -1.20 -1.23
N LYS A 100 -11.38 -0.40 -1.56
CA LYS A 100 -12.63 -0.85 -2.23
C LYS A 100 -12.38 -1.15 -3.71
N ASN A 101 -11.29 -1.82 -4.03
CA ASN A 101 -10.96 -2.09 -5.41
C ASN A 101 -11.82 -3.22 -5.95
N SER A 102 -12.85 -2.83 -6.68
CA SER A 102 -13.58 -3.70 -7.59
C SER A 102 -12.82 -3.92 -8.90
N ASP A 103 -11.56 -3.50 -8.98
CA ASP A 103 -10.76 -3.67 -10.18
C ASP A 103 -10.47 -5.17 -10.36
N LYS A 104 -11.01 -5.74 -11.40
CA LYS A 104 -10.60 -7.05 -11.89
C LYS A 104 -9.08 -7.03 -12.00
N GLY A 105 -8.43 -8.09 -11.56
CA GLY A 105 -6.99 -8.24 -11.75
C GLY A 105 -6.64 -8.08 -13.24
N THR A 106 -5.39 -7.76 -13.54
CA THR A 106 -4.90 -7.71 -14.92
C THR A 106 -5.07 -9.06 -15.60
N SER A 107 -5.36 -9.04 -16.91
CA SER A 107 -5.56 -10.26 -17.74
C SER A 107 -4.36 -11.20 -17.69
N LEU A 108 -3.17 -10.63 -17.78
CA LEU A 108 -1.90 -11.34 -17.67
C LEU A 108 -1.12 -10.88 -16.44
N PRO A 109 -0.25 -11.74 -15.88
CA PRO A 109 0.75 -11.31 -14.91
C PRO A 109 1.59 -10.19 -15.49
N PHE A 110 2.17 -9.34 -14.64
CA PHE A 110 3.09 -8.34 -15.17
C PHE A 110 4.30 -8.06 -14.28
N VAL A 111 5.37 -7.67 -14.95
CA VAL A 111 6.64 -7.24 -14.34
C VAL A 111 6.71 -5.72 -14.44
N PHE A 112 6.91 -5.05 -13.31
CA PHE A 112 6.98 -3.61 -13.22
C PHE A 112 8.42 -3.13 -13.02
N LEU A 113 8.92 -2.30 -13.91
CA LEU A 113 10.25 -1.72 -13.85
C LEU A 113 10.19 -0.28 -13.34
N VAL A 114 10.96 -0.01 -12.29
CA VAL A 114 11.12 1.31 -11.69
C VAL A 114 12.62 1.61 -11.58
N GLY A 115 13.01 2.84 -11.69
CA GLY A 115 14.42 3.20 -11.52
C GLY A 115 14.73 4.58 -12.10
N ASN A 116 15.92 5.05 -11.77
CA ASN A 116 16.40 6.36 -12.23
C ASN A 116 16.42 6.45 -13.74
N HIS A 117 16.39 7.69 -14.19
CA HIS A 117 16.64 7.97 -15.59
C HIS A 117 18.01 7.40 -16.01
N SER A 118 18.10 6.86 -17.20
CA SER A 118 19.32 6.20 -17.73
C SER A 118 19.82 4.95 -16.98
N SER A 119 19.10 4.40 -16.01
CA SER A 119 19.50 3.18 -15.29
C SER A 119 19.46 1.90 -16.15
N GLY A 120 18.98 1.98 -17.39
CA GLY A 120 18.96 0.88 -18.35
C GLY A 120 17.68 0.05 -18.36
N LYS A 121 16.56 0.56 -17.83
CA LYS A 121 15.24 -0.11 -17.86
C LYS A 121 14.83 -0.50 -19.28
N SER A 122 14.80 0.48 -20.19
CA SER A 122 14.38 0.25 -21.59
C SER A 122 15.30 -0.72 -22.33
N SER A 123 16.60 -0.68 -22.04
CA SER A 123 17.57 -1.66 -22.58
C SER A 123 17.30 -3.07 -22.04
N PHE A 124 16.97 -3.20 -20.77
CA PHE A 124 16.60 -4.49 -20.16
C PHE A 124 15.31 -5.02 -20.76
N ILE A 125 14.30 -4.18 -20.96
CA ILE A 125 13.05 -4.56 -21.62
C ILE A 125 13.32 -5.11 -23.03
N ASN A 126 14.09 -4.40 -23.83
CA ASN A 126 14.44 -4.85 -25.18
C ASN A 126 15.20 -6.19 -25.16
N TYR A 127 16.08 -6.38 -24.18
CA TYR A 127 16.82 -7.62 -23.98
C TYR A 127 15.89 -8.79 -23.61
N VAL A 128 14.96 -8.59 -22.68
CA VAL A 128 13.97 -9.62 -22.26
C VAL A 128 13.07 -10.00 -23.44
N LEU A 129 12.58 -8.99 -24.17
CA LEU A 129 11.67 -9.20 -25.28
C LEU A 129 12.37 -9.80 -26.52
N GLY A 130 13.69 -9.67 -26.60
CA GLY A 130 14.49 -10.07 -27.77
C GLY A 130 14.24 -9.20 -29.01
N ARG A 131 13.62 -8.03 -28.83
CA ARG A 131 13.25 -7.10 -29.88
C ARG A 131 13.32 -5.66 -29.38
N PRO A 132 13.77 -4.68 -30.20
CA PRO A 132 13.76 -3.27 -29.83
C PRO A 132 12.31 -2.72 -29.84
N VAL A 133 11.71 -2.62 -28.66
CA VAL A 133 10.33 -2.11 -28.46
C VAL A 133 10.35 -0.73 -27.83
N GLN A 134 11.29 -0.51 -26.91
CA GLN A 134 11.48 0.77 -26.24
C GLN A 134 12.69 1.50 -26.82
N THR A 135 12.57 2.82 -26.96
CA THR A 135 13.70 3.67 -27.36
C THR A 135 14.69 3.74 -26.21
N ALA A 136 15.87 3.18 -26.38
CA ALA A 136 16.94 3.28 -25.41
C ALA A 136 17.84 4.48 -25.76
N GLY A 137 18.03 5.41 -24.85
CA GLY A 137 18.86 6.60 -25.05
C GLY A 137 19.42 7.14 -23.75
N VAL A 138 20.44 8.02 -23.85
CA VAL A 138 21.01 8.72 -22.71
C VAL A 138 20.15 9.92 -22.31
N ALA A 139 19.42 10.51 -23.27
CA ALA A 139 18.45 11.57 -23.01
C ALA A 139 17.13 11.00 -22.47
N PRO A 140 16.33 11.80 -21.73
CA PRO A 140 14.98 11.40 -21.33
C PRO A 140 14.16 11.07 -22.58
N THR A 141 13.86 9.77 -22.77
CA THR A 141 13.19 9.30 -23.97
C THR A 141 11.70 9.07 -23.75
N ASP A 142 11.29 8.70 -22.53
CA ASP A 142 9.90 8.36 -22.22
C ASP A 142 9.48 8.91 -20.85
N ASP A 143 8.53 9.86 -20.86
CA ASP A 143 7.84 10.36 -19.66
C ASP A 143 6.52 9.63 -19.40
N CYS A 144 6.27 8.54 -20.13
CA CYS A 144 5.04 7.77 -20.06
C CYS A 144 5.23 6.43 -19.37
N PHE A 145 4.19 5.99 -18.66
CA PHE A 145 4.07 4.58 -18.27
C PHE A 145 3.71 3.77 -19.53
N THR A 146 4.58 2.86 -19.91
CA THR A 146 4.38 2.02 -21.10
C THR A 146 4.07 0.59 -20.69
N VAL A 147 2.86 0.13 -20.98
CA VAL A 147 2.45 -1.27 -20.85
C VAL A 147 2.82 -2.00 -22.15
N ILE A 148 3.62 -3.05 -22.07
CA ILE A 148 4.02 -3.87 -23.21
C ILE A 148 3.39 -5.24 -23.04
N ALA A 149 2.49 -5.59 -23.94
CA ALA A 149 1.74 -6.84 -23.91
C ALA A 149 2.04 -7.70 -25.15
N PRO A 150 2.04 -9.03 -25.03
CA PRO A 150 2.08 -9.92 -26.16
C PRO A 150 0.76 -9.87 -26.95
N GLY A 151 0.83 -10.01 -28.26
CA GLY A 151 -0.36 -10.07 -29.08
C GLY A 151 -0.10 -10.51 -30.52
N PRO A 152 -1.15 -10.79 -31.31
CA PRO A 152 -1.03 -11.34 -32.66
C PRO A 152 -0.52 -10.32 -33.68
N LYS A 153 -0.63 -9.03 -33.39
CA LYS A 153 -0.22 -7.93 -34.29
C LYS A 153 0.42 -6.81 -33.46
N ASP A 154 1.33 -6.07 -34.09
CA ASP A 154 1.90 -4.86 -33.50
C ASP A 154 0.84 -3.75 -33.54
N VAL A 155 0.46 -3.26 -32.36
CA VAL A 155 -0.51 -2.17 -32.18
C VAL A 155 -0.05 -1.26 -31.06
N ASP A 156 -0.10 0.05 -31.28
CA ASP A 156 0.11 1.06 -30.24
C ASP A 156 -1.24 1.69 -29.90
N GLN A 157 -1.54 1.78 -28.63
CA GLN A 157 -2.77 2.38 -28.11
C GLN A 157 -2.43 3.45 -27.07
N ASP A 158 -3.17 4.55 -27.13
CA ASP A 158 -3.04 5.64 -26.17
C ASP A 158 -3.67 5.29 -24.82
N GLY A 159 -3.29 6.04 -23.79
CA GLY A 159 -3.80 5.85 -22.44
C GLY A 159 -5.31 5.81 -22.28
N PRO A 160 -6.10 6.67 -22.94
CA PRO A 160 -7.55 6.59 -22.89
C PRO A 160 -8.11 5.23 -23.36
N ALA A 161 -7.51 4.63 -24.40
CA ALA A 161 -7.89 3.30 -24.89
C ALA A 161 -7.49 2.21 -23.89
N LEU A 162 -6.26 2.25 -23.35
CA LEU A 162 -5.78 1.32 -22.32
C LEU A 162 -6.69 1.31 -21.10
N VAL A 163 -7.03 2.49 -20.58
CA VAL A 163 -7.85 2.64 -19.38
C VAL A 163 -9.33 2.37 -19.66
N GLY A 164 -9.74 2.45 -20.94
CA GLY A 164 -11.08 2.13 -21.40
C GLY A 164 -11.36 0.64 -21.49
N ASP A 165 -10.33 -0.18 -21.63
CA ASP A 165 -10.46 -1.63 -21.80
C ASP A 165 -10.56 -2.33 -20.43
N PRO A 166 -11.72 -2.93 -20.12
CA PRO A 166 -11.93 -3.64 -18.85
C PRO A 166 -11.16 -4.96 -18.77
N ASP A 167 -10.76 -5.53 -19.91
CA ASP A 167 -10.15 -6.85 -19.96
C ASP A 167 -8.65 -6.79 -19.64
N ILE A 168 -7.98 -5.69 -19.95
CA ILE A 168 -6.56 -5.50 -19.62
C ILE A 168 -6.33 -5.24 -18.13
N GLY A 169 -7.31 -4.59 -17.43
CA GLY A 169 -7.30 -4.43 -15.96
C GLY A 169 -6.62 -3.15 -15.45
N PHE A 170 -6.43 -2.13 -16.30
CA PHE A 170 -5.86 -0.83 -15.92
C PHE A 170 -6.90 0.30 -15.71
N MET A 171 -8.18 -0.05 -15.66
CA MET A 171 -9.26 0.93 -15.44
C MET A 171 -9.07 1.77 -14.17
N GLY A 172 -8.45 1.21 -13.13
CA GLY A 172 -8.16 1.89 -11.87
C GLY A 172 -7.23 3.09 -11.99
N LEU A 173 -6.48 3.24 -13.08
CA LEU A 173 -5.65 4.43 -13.32
C LEU A 173 -6.47 5.73 -13.48
N ARG A 174 -7.78 5.63 -13.76
CA ARG A 174 -8.68 6.79 -13.82
C ARG A 174 -8.72 7.62 -12.55
N GLN A 175 -8.47 7.00 -11.40
CA GLN A 175 -8.46 7.70 -10.11
C GLN A 175 -7.35 8.76 -9.98
N PHE A 176 -6.28 8.64 -10.76
CA PHE A 176 -5.13 9.55 -10.71
C PHE A 176 -5.27 10.75 -11.66
N GLY A 177 -6.38 10.85 -12.36
CA GLY A 177 -6.73 12.00 -13.18
C GLY A 177 -6.31 11.89 -14.66
N PRO A 178 -6.79 12.84 -15.49
CA PRO A 178 -6.61 12.79 -16.94
C PRO A 178 -5.14 12.96 -17.36
N THR A 179 -4.36 13.74 -16.61
CA THR A 179 -2.94 13.96 -16.93
C THR A 179 -2.17 12.64 -16.94
N LEU A 180 -2.37 11.76 -15.95
CA LEU A 180 -1.75 10.44 -15.96
C LEU A 180 -2.20 9.62 -17.17
N ILE A 181 -3.49 9.65 -17.51
CA ILE A 181 -4.02 8.86 -18.62
C ILE A 181 -3.33 9.24 -19.94
N HIS A 182 -3.04 10.53 -20.15
CA HIS A 182 -2.26 10.99 -21.31
C HIS A 182 -0.77 10.61 -21.24
N HIS A 183 -0.25 10.31 -20.07
CA HIS A 183 1.12 9.81 -19.86
C HIS A 183 1.15 8.28 -19.66
N THR A 184 0.20 7.57 -20.23
CA THR A 184 0.19 6.10 -20.31
C THR A 184 0.00 5.65 -21.74
N GLN A 185 0.59 4.52 -22.11
CA GLN A 185 0.44 3.92 -23.44
C GLN A 185 0.49 2.39 -23.36
N LEU A 186 -0.15 1.74 -24.30
CA LEU A 186 -0.08 0.30 -24.48
C LEU A 186 0.59 -0.02 -25.81
N LYS A 187 1.63 -0.85 -25.76
CA LYS A 187 2.31 -1.39 -26.94
C LYS A 187 2.05 -2.90 -27.00
N VAL A 188 1.18 -3.33 -27.87
CA VAL A 188 1.01 -4.75 -28.18
C VAL A 188 2.05 -5.15 -29.23
N ARG A 189 2.77 -6.25 -28.98
CA ARG A 189 3.85 -6.70 -29.89
C ARG A 189 3.74 -8.18 -30.21
N ASN A 190 3.92 -8.50 -31.49
CA ASN A 190 3.99 -9.87 -31.97
C ASN A 190 5.43 -10.36 -31.99
N GLY A 191 5.63 -11.67 -31.79
CA GLY A 191 6.95 -12.30 -31.90
C GLY A 191 7.96 -11.93 -30.80
N ILE A 192 7.50 -11.45 -29.66
CA ILE A 192 8.32 -11.25 -28.46
C ILE A 192 8.56 -12.59 -27.76
N ARG A 193 9.70 -12.73 -27.05
CA ARG A 193 10.08 -13.99 -26.38
C ARG A 193 9.11 -14.40 -25.28
N ASN A 194 8.53 -13.43 -24.56
CA ASN A 194 7.57 -13.68 -23.48
C ASN A 194 6.13 -13.52 -24.00
N GLN A 195 5.34 -14.57 -23.91
CA GLN A 195 3.92 -14.55 -24.26
C GLN A 195 3.00 -14.65 -23.03
N ASP A 196 3.56 -14.96 -21.87
CA ASP A 196 2.78 -15.30 -20.66
C ASP A 196 2.63 -14.16 -19.67
N PHE A 197 3.29 -13.02 -19.89
CA PHE A 197 3.22 -11.85 -19.00
C PHE A 197 3.47 -10.54 -19.75
N MET A 198 2.99 -9.46 -19.15
CA MET A 198 3.22 -8.08 -19.62
C MET A 198 4.44 -7.49 -18.92
N ILE A 199 5.06 -6.50 -19.53
CA ILE A 199 6.11 -5.67 -18.92
C ILE A 199 5.63 -4.23 -18.88
N ILE A 200 5.81 -3.58 -17.73
CA ILE A 200 5.48 -2.16 -17.57
C ILE A 200 6.74 -1.38 -17.30
N ASP A 201 7.05 -0.45 -18.19
CA ASP A 201 8.11 0.55 -18.00
C ASP A 201 7.54 1.79 -17.29
N SER A 202 8.26 2.29 -16.30
CA SER A 202 7.91 3.55 -15.64
C SER A 202 8.76 4.70 -16.17
N PRO A 203 8.25 5.94 -16.13
CA PRO A 203 9.08 7.12 -16.32
C PRO A 203 10.32 7.09 -15.42
N GLY A 204 11.44 7.59 -15.91
CA GLY A 204 12.65 7.71 -15.12
C GLY A 204 12.43 8.60 -13.89
N MET A 205 12.94 8.20 -12.74
CA MET A 205 12.94 9.04 -11.54
C MET A 205 13.91 10.21 -11.75
N ILE A 206 13.46 11.40 -11.34
CA ILE A 206 14.19 12.65 -11.54
C ILE A 206 15.08 12.93 -10.32
N ASP A 207 16.30 13.37 -10.57
CA ASP A 207 17.25 13.77 -9.54
C ASP A 207 16.88 15.16 -8.98
N SER A 208 15.81 15.25 -8.21
CA SER A 208 15.56 16.45 -7.43
C SER A 208 16.45 16.43 -6.19
N PRO A 209 17.26 17.48 -5.94
CA PRO A 209 18.04 17.57 -4.71
C PRO A 209 17.10 17.78 -3.53
N VAL A 210 16.63 16.69 -2.93
CA VAL A 210 15.95 16.77 -1.65
C VAL A 210 17.01 16.99 -0.60
N ASN A 211 16.97 18.15 0.03
CA ASN A 211 17.83 18.50 1.16
C ASN A 211 17.59 17.53 2.32
N PHE A 212 18.38 16.47 2.38
CA PHE A 212 18.46 15.55 3.55
C PHE A 212 19.27 16.15 4.70
N GLY A 213 19.73 17.38 4.55
CA GLY A 213 20.57 18.05 5.53
C GLY A 213 19.87 19.24 6.17
N GLY A 214 19.35 19.06 7.36
CA GLY A 214 19.08 20.15 8.26
C GLY A 214 17.62 20.40 8.62
N MET A 215 17.35 20.26 9.91
CA MET A 215 16.21 20.75 10.69
C MET A 215 14.82 20.48 10.11
N VAL A 216 14.14 19.57 10.77
CA VAL A 216 12.71 19.32 10.66
C VAL A 216 11.95 20.64 10.86
N SER A 217 11.78 21.39 9.78
CA SER A 217 10.75 22.40 9.71
C SER A 217 9.43 21.65 9.44
N HIS A 218 8.51 21.74 10.36
CA HIS A 218 7.18 21.09 10.34
C HIS A 218 6.34 21.37 9.07
N ASN A 219 6.85 22.19 8.13
CA ASN A 219 6.18 22.57 6.89
C ASN A 219 6.82 21.98 5.62
N SER A 220 7.84 21.11 5.71
CA SER A 220 8.57 20.63 4.53
C SER A 220 7.93 19.42 3.84
N LYS A 221 7.07 18.66 4.53
CA LYS A 221 6.36 17.51 3.94
C LYS A 221 5.36 17.89 2.84
N GLU A 222 4.75 19.09 2.96
CA GLU A 222 3.77 19.56 1.97
C GLU A 222 4.43 20.18 0.73
N ARG A 223 5.65 20.71 0.85
CA ARG A 223 6.35 21.31 -0.28
C ARG A 223 7.00 20.32 -1.23
N SER A 224 7.53 19.19 -0.71
CA SER A 224 8.19 18.20 -1.57
C SER A 224 7.19 17.41 -2.43
N SER A 225 6.05 17.01 -1.88
CA SER A 225 4.98 16.36 -2.65
C SER A 225 4.30 17.32 -3.64
N SER A 226 4.08 18.58 -3.24
CA SER A 226 3.47 19.59 -4.13
C SER A 226 4.38 20.00 -5.28
N ALA A 227 5.71 20.06 -5.08
CA ALA A 227 6.66 20.37 -6.14
C ALA A 227 6.78 19.23 -7.16
N ALA A 228 6.84 17.98 -6.71
CA ALA A 228 6.89 16.82 -7.58
C ALA A 228 5.58 16.62 -8.38
N ILE A 229 4.43 16.98 -7.80
CA ILE A 229 3.13 16.99 -8.50
C ILE A 229 3.09 18.11 -9.55
N MET A 230 3.70 19.26 -9.29
CA MET A 230 3.74 20.35 -10.26
C MET A 230 4.58 20.01 -11.49
N ASP A 231 5.66 19.23 -11.35
CA ASP A 231 6.54 18.89 -12.49
C ASP A 231 5.89 17.88 -13.46
N ARG A 232 5.15 16.89 -12.95
CA ARG A 232 4.54 15.83 -13.78
C ARG A 232 3.02 15.96 -13.97
N GLY A 233 2.38 16.83 -13.18
CA GLY A 233 0.91 17.02 -13.21
C GLY A 233 0.10 15.90 -12.59
N TYR A 234 0.74 14.86 -12.00
CA TYR A 234 0.09 13.75 -11.28
C TYR A 234 0.99 13.24 -10.14
N ASP A 235 0.39 12.53 -9.18
CA ASP A 235 1.11 11.95 -8.05
C ASP A 235 1.81 10.65 -8.46
N PHE A 236 3.09 10.77 -8.85
CA PHE A 236 3.92 9.66 -9.29
C PHE A 236 4.09 8.57 -8.22
N GLN A 237 4.23 8.95 -6.94
CA GLN A 237 4.41 8.00 -5.84
C GLN A 237 3.18 7.12 -5.64
N CYS A 238 1.99 7.71 -5.69
CA CYS A 238 0.73 6.97 -5.59
C CYS A 238 0.50 6.05 -6.79
N VAL A 239 0.89 6.47 -8.00
CA VAL A 239 0.80 5.64 -9.22
C VAL A 239 1.77 4.47 -9.15
N VAL A 240 3.05 4.70 -8.78
CA VAL A 240 4.04 3.64 -8.61
C VAL A 240 3.58 2.63 -7.56
N ARG A 241 3.03 3.09 -6.44
CA ARG A 241 2.47 2.21 -5.41
C ARG A 241 1.33 1.35 -5.97
N TRP A 242 0.38 1.97 -6.68
CA TRP A 242 -0.76 1.27 -7.27
C TRP A 242 -0.32 0.20 -8.28
N MET A 243 0.67 0.52 -9.12
CA MET A 243 1.26 -0.43 -10.07
C MET A 243 2.01 -1.55 -9.33
N ALA A 244 2.85 -1.21 -8.36
CA ALA A 244 3.64 -2.17 -7.60
C ALA A 244 2.77 -3.13 -6.78
N GLU A 245 1.66 -2.67 -6.19
CA GLU A 245 0.71 -3.53 -5.46
C GLU A 245 0.14 -4.65 -6.36
N ARG A 246 -0.05 -4.35 -7.65
CA ARG A 246 -0.62 -5.29 -8.63
C ARG A 246 0.41 -6.09 -9.40
N ALA A 247 1.66 -5.64 -9.45
CA ALA A 247 2.75 -6.33 -10.11
C ALA A 247 3.06 -7.68 -9.46
N ASP A 248 3.47 -8.64 -10.26
CA ASP A 248 3.91 -9.95 -9.81
C ASP A 248 5.40 -9.98 -9.48
N VAL A 249 6.17 -9.17 -10.18
CA VAL A 249 7.59 -8.88 -9.90
C VAL A 249 7.82 -7.38 -10.07
N VAL A 250 8.57 -6.79 -9.16
CA VAL A 250 9.00 -5.39 -9.24
C VAL A 250 10.53 -5.34 -9.33
N LEU A 251 11.04 -4.68 -10.35
CA LEU A 251 12.47 -4.48 -10.56
C LEU A 251 12.81 -3.01 -10.28
N LEU A 252 13.66 -2.79 -9.30
CA LEU A 252 14.17 -1.45 -8.98
C LEU A 252 15.59 -1.31 -9.49
N PHE A 253 15.76 -0.52 -10.56
CA PHE A 253 17.03 -0.30 -11.23
C PHE A 253 17.81 0.88 -10.66
N PHE A 254 19.07 0.64 -10.34
CA PHE A 254 20.03 1.66 -9.95
C PHE A 254 21.12 1.81 -11.00
N ASP A 255 21.58 3.06 -11.17
CA ASP A 255 22.70 3.43 -12.03
C ASP A 255 23.96 3.59 -11.16
N PRO A 256 25.09 2.94 -11.51
CA PRO A 256 26.34 3.09 -10.78
C PRO A 256 26.91 4.51 -10.80
N ASP A 257 26.61 5.31 -11.81
CA ASP A 257 27.04 6.71 -11.88
C ASP A 257 26.35 7.59 -10.81
N LYS A 258 25.23 7.08 -10.24
CA LYS A 258 24.44 7.77 -9.22
C LYS A 258 24.24 6.90 -7.97
N PRO A 259 25.33 6.44 -7.34
CA PRO A 259 25.25 5.49 -6.21
C PRO A 259 24.64 6.14 -4.95
N GLY A 260 24.60 7.47 -4.92
CA GLY A 260 24.02 8.26 -3.83
C GLY A 260 22.51 8.12 -3.71
N THR A 261 21.84 7.53 -4.68
CA THR A 261 20.38 7.44 -4.81
C THR A 261 19.69 8.80 -4.63
N THR A 262 18.77 9.09 -5.50
CA THR A 262 18.03 10.36 -5.42
C THR A 262 17.02 10.33 -4.30
N GLY A 263 16.64 11.50 -3.78
CA GLY A 263 15.61 11.59 -2.75
C GLY A 263 14.27 11.02 -3.22
N GLU A 264 13.93 11.15 -4.51
CA GLU A 264 12.73 10.56 -5.09
C GLU A 264 12.78 9.03 -5.06
N THR A 265 13.92 8.42 -5.41
CA THR A 265 14.09 6.95 -5.36
C THR A 265 13.93 6.40 -3.95
N LEU A 266 14.53 7.05 -2.96
CA LEU A 266 14.40 6.64 -1.55
C LEU A 266 12.98 6.81 -1.03
N ASN A 267 12.31 7.91 -1.41
CA ASN A 267 10.91 8.13 -1.05
C ASN A 267 9.97 7.07 -1.67
N ILE A 268 10.21 6.70 -2.92
CA ILE A 268 9.45 5.64 -3.58
C ILE A 268 9.68 4.30 -2.90
N LEU A 269 10.92 3.98 -2.57
CA LEU A 269 11.24 2.73 -1.86
C LEU A 269 10.54 2.68 -0.49
N LEU A 270 10.55 3.79 0.26
CA LEU A 270 9.95 3.86 1.59
C LEU A 270 8.41 3.85 1.56
N HIS A 271 7.82 4.68 0.68
CA HIS A 271 6.38 4.96 0.73
C HIS A 271 5.57 4.19 -0.30
N SER A 272 6.16 3.88 -1.47
CA SER A 272 5.46 3.18 -2.56
C SER A 272 5.74 1.69 -2.59
N LEU A 273 6.97 1.25 -2.31
CA LEU A 273 7.37 -0.16 -2.39
C LEU A 273 7.46 -0.83 -1.02
N GLY A 274 7.29 -0.09 0.08
CA GLY A 274 7.33 -0.64 1.44
C GLY A 274 6.32 -1.76 1.65
N GLY A 275 6.78 -2.89 2.21
CA GLY A 275 5.96 -4.08 2.45
C GLY A 275 5.79 -5.02 1.26
N MET A 276 6.46 -4.74 0.12
CA MET A 276 6.41 -5.58 -1.09
C MET A 276 7.71 -6.33 -1.35
N ASP A 277 8.50 -6.55 -0.31
CA ASP A 277 9.85 -7.12 -0.39
C ASP A 277 9.89 -8.52 -1.03
N HIS A 278 8.81 -9.29 -0.86
CA HIS A 278 8.69 -10.65 -1.41
C HIS A 278 8.70 -10.69 -2.95
N LYS A 279 8.41 -9.58 -3.60
CA LYS A 279 8.38 -9.45 -5.06
C LYS A 279 9.31 -8.36 -5.60
N LEU A 280 10.08 -7.71 -4.73
CA LEU A 280 11.01 -6.65 -5.08
C LEU A 280 12.41 -7.23 -5.35
N LEU A 281 12.95 -6.96 -6.52
CA LEU A 281 14.33 -7.25 -6.91
C LEU A 281 15.08 -5.93 -7.10
N ILE A 282 16.20 -5.78 -6.40
CA ILE A 282 17.05 -4.59 -6.49
C ILE A 282 18.19 -4.90 -7.47
N VAL A 283 18.30 -4.10 -8.52
CA VAL A 283 19.26 -4.32 -9.62
C VAL A 283 20.20 -3.12 -9.72
N LEU A 284 21.50 -3.37 -9.58
CA LEU A 284 22.58 -2.46 -9.94
C LEU A 284 23.04 -2.83 -11.35
N ASN A 285 22.59 -2.09 -12.34
CA ASN A 285 22.91 -2.32 -13.74
C ASN A 285 24.21 -1.60 -14.15
N LYS A 286 24.72 -1.87 -15.34
CA LYS A 286 25.95 -1.26 -15.91
C LYS A 286 27.19 -1.45 -15.05
N ALA A 287 27.28 -2.55 -14.33
CA ALA A 287 28.44 -2.85 -13.46
C ALA A 287 29.74 -3.07 -14.24
N ASP A 288 29.65 -3.29 -15.54
CA ASP A 288 30.77 -3.39 -16.50
C ASP A 288 31.50 -2.05 -16.74
N GLN A 289 30.90 -0.92 -16.39
CA GLN A 289 31.51 0.40 -16.59
C GLN A 289 32.61 0.72 -15.58
N PHE A 290 32.69 -0.04 -14.47
CA PHE A 290 33.74 0.14 -13.48
C PHE A 290 35.07 -0.44 -13.94
N LYS A 291 36.02 0.44 -14.22
CA LYS A 291 37.41 0.04 -14.58
C LYS A 291 38.23 -0.43 -13.38
N LYS A 292 37.85 -0.04 -12.17
CA LYS A 292 38.58 -0.35 -10.93
C LYS A 292 37.63 -0.94 -9.90
N ILE A 293 38.07 -1.99 -9.24
CA ILE A 293 37.29 -2.64 -8.16
C ILE A 293 36.99 -1.70 -6.99
N HIS A 294 37.87 -0.72 -6.73
CA HIS A 294 37.63 0.27 -5.68
C HIS A 294 36.47 1.20 -5.98
N ASP A 295 36.25 1.57 -7.23
CA ASP A 295 35.16 2.43 -7.65
C ASP A 295 33.82 1.66 -7.55
N PHE A 296 33.83 0.40 -7.97
CA PHE A 296 32.70 -0.51 -7.75
C PHE A 296 32.36 -0.67 -6.26
N ALA A 297 33.38 -1.00 -5.44
CA ALA A 297 33.18 -1.19 -4.00
C ALA A 297 32.62 0.07 -3.32
N ARG A 298 33.09 1.26 -3.75
CA ARG A 298 32.57 2.54 -3.24
C ARG A 298 31.11 2.77 -3.66
N ALA A 299 30.78 2.56 -4.93
CA ALA A 299 29.43 2.73 -5.45
C ALA A 299 28.45 1.74 -4.79
N TYR A 300 28.82 0.45 -4.71
CA TYR A 300 28.03 -0.59 -4.05
C TYR A 300 27.84 -0.32 -2.56
N GLY A 301 28.92 0.05 -1.85
CA GLY A 301 28.86 0.41 -0.44
C GLY A 301 27.99 1.64 -0.17
N SER A 302 28.07 2.66 -1.03
CA SER A 302 27.20 3.84 -0.94
C SER A 302 25.72 3.50 -1.15
N LEU A 303 25.43 2.61 -2.11
CA LEU A 303 24.07 2.12 -2.34
C LEU A 303 23.55 1.34 -1.11
N CYS A 304 24.33 0.39 -0.59
CA CYS A 304 23.97 -0.36 0.62
C CYS A 304 23.72 0.57 1.82
N TRP A 305 24.59 1.55 2.01
CA TRP A 305 24.45 2.54 3.09
C TRP A 305 23.15 3.35 2.99
N ASN A 306 22.77 3.77 1.78
CA ASN A 306 21.53 4.52 1.57
C ASN A 306 20.29 3.64 1.72
N LEU A 307 20.33 2.41 1.22
CA LEU A 307 19.24 1.44 1.39
C LEU A 307 19.02 1.07 2.86
N SER A 308 20.10 0.93 3.64
CA SER A 308 19.98 0.60 5.08
C SER A 308 19.28 1.67 5.92
N LYS A 309 19.26 2.93 5.45
CA LYS A 309 18.52 4.02 6.12
C LYS A 309 17.00 3.97 5.86
N VAL A 310 16.60 3.31 4.79
CA VAL A 310 15.23 3.29 4.30
C VAL A 310 14.55 1.96 4.58
N ILE A 311 15.29 0.86 4.46
CA ILE A 311 14.79 -0.48 4.71
C ILE A 311 14.99 -0.80 6.20
N PRO A 312 13.95 -0.83 7.03
CA PRO A 312 14.04 -1.06 8.47
C PRO A 312 14.20 -2.55 8.80
N ARG A 313 15.19 -3.21 8.18
CA ARG A 313 15.49 -4.63 8.37
C ARG A 313 16.93 -4.80 8.79
N LYS A 314 17.19 -5.86 9.56
CA LYS A 314 18.53 -6.23 9.98
C LYS A 314 19.42 -6.56 8.78
N ASP A 315 18.87 -7.29 7.81
CA ASP A 315 19.58 -7.72 6.60
C ASP A 315 18.98 -7.03 5.38
N LEU A 316 19.84 -6.44 4.56
CA LEU A 316 19.44 -5.86 3.28
C LEU A 316 19.04 -6.96 2.29
N PRO A 317 18.04 -6.75 1.43
CA PRO A 317 17.72 -7.66 0.35
C PRO A 317 18.92 -7.78 -0.62
N ARG A 318 19.01 -8.94 -1.30
CA ARG A 318 20.06 -9.18 -2.30
C ARG A 318 19.99 -8.10 -3.39
N ILE A 319 21.13 -7.49 -3.67
CA ILE A 319 21.32 -6.57 -4.79
C ILE A 319 21.95 -7.37 -5.93
N PHE A 320 21.26 -7.41 -7.07
CA PHE A 320 21.73 -8.10 -8.27
C PHE A 320 22.60 -7.14 -9.08
N THR A 321 23.89 -7.41 -9.15
CA THR A 321 24.83 -6.65 -9.97
C THR A 321 24.93 -7.28 -11.34
N MET A 322 24.61 -6.53 -12.39
CA MET A 322 24.58 -7.08 -13.74
C MET A 322 25.03 -6.07 -14.80
N CYS A 323 25.25 -6.56 -16.01
CA CYS A 323 25.40 -5.76 -17.22
C CYS A 323 24.56 -6.34 -18.36
N LEU A 324 24.18 -5.50 -19.29
CA LEU A 324 23.51 -5.88 -20.52
C LEU A 324 24.51 -5.90 -21.67
N PRO A 325 24.42 -6.85 -22.61
CA PRO A 325 25.27 -6.83 -23.78
C PRO A 325 24.97 -5.56 -24.60
N VAL A 326 26.02 -4.85 -24.98
CA VAL A 326 25.90 -3.70 -25.88
C VAL A 326 25.56 -4.22 -27.26
N THR A 327 24.33 -4.03 -27.72
CA THR A 327 23.94 -4.29 -29.09
C THR A 327 24.47 -3.13 -29.96
N ASN A 328 25.72 -3.21 -30.39
CA ASN A 328 26.23 -2.32 -31.41
C ASN A 328 25.52 -2.64 -32.72
N THR A 329 24.61 -1.77 -33.12
CA THR A 329 23.95 -1.81 -34.45
C THR A 329 24.86 -1.23 -35.57
N SER A 330 26.14 -1.07 -35.35
CA SER A 330 27.14 -0.71 -36.36
C SER A 330 28.11 -1.87 -36.56
N ALA A 331 27.92 -2.57 -37.65
CA ALA A 331 28.78 -3.64 -38.14
C ALA A 331 30.04 -3.05 -38.80
N ASP A 332 30.88 -2.40 -38.05
CA ASP A 332 32.22 -1.99 -38.54
C ASP A 332 33.12 -1.66 -37.33
N ASP A 333 33.64 -2.69 -36.70
CA ASP A 333 34.92 -2.65 -35.97
C ASP A 333 35.29 -4.07 -35.55
N GLU A 334 36.02 -4.74 -36.44
CA GLU A 334 36.77 -5.95 -36.10
C GLU A 334 37.91 -5.57 -35.15
N ALA A 335 37.69 -5.72 -33.85
CA ALA A 335 38.72 -5.58 -32.83
C ALA A 335 39.60 -6.86 -32.79
N LYS A 336 40.85 -6.71 -33.17
CA LYS A 336 41.91 -7.74 -33.04
C LYS A 336 42.05 -8.23 -31.60
N PRO A 337 42.27 -9.52 -31.37
CA PRO A 337 42.59 -10.07 -30.06
C PRO A 337 44.02 -9.74 -29.64
N THR A 338 44.17 -8.92 -28.62
CA THR A 338 45.45 -8.68 -27.94
C THR A 338 45.45 -9.43 -26.61
N THR A 339 46.22 -10.49 -26.54
CA THR A 339 46.31 -11.43 -25.41
C THR A 339 47.17 -10.87 -24.30
N THR A 340 46.59 -10.64 -23.11
CA THR A 340 47.39 -10.44 -21.88
C THR A 340 46.61 -10.95 -20.65
N THR A 341 47.33 -11.39 -19.63
CA THR A 341 46.88 -12.05 -18.39
C THR A 341 45.80 -11.27 -17.60
N THR A 342 45.62 -9.98 -17.87
CA THR A 342 44.57 -9.10 -17.31
C THR A 342 43.20 -9.48 -17.83
N GLU A 343 43.12 -9.96 -19.08
CA GLU A 343 41.87 -10.35 -19.75
C GLU A 343 41.16 -11.55 -19.09
N ALA A 344 41.88 -12.44 -18.43
CA ALA A 344 41.30 -13.61 -17.77
C ALA A 344 40.56 -13.25 -16.47
N LEU A 345 40.99 -12.22 -15.75
CA LEU A 345 40.31 -11.71 -14.56
C LEU A 345 39.05 -10.88 -14.97
N ASP A 346 39.18 -10.11 -16.03
CA ASP A 346 38.05 -9.34 -16.58
C ASP A 346 36.97 -10.26 -17.14
N GLN A 347 37.36 -11.36 -17.80
CA GLN A 347 36.45 -12.39 -18.31
C GLN A 347 35.67 -13.12 -17.19
N ARG A 348 36.30 -13.41 -16.04
CA ARG A 348 35.61 -14.04 -14.90
C ARG A 348 34.64 -13.10 -14.25
N ALA A 349 35.02 -11.85 -14.01
CA ALA A 349 34.15 -10.84 -13.46
C ALA A 349 32.94 -10.58 -14.37
N LEU A 350 33.18 -10.56 -15.69
CA LEU A 350 32.12 -10.40 -16.67
C LEU A 350 31.19 -11.62 -16.70
N ALA A 351 31.74 -12.84 -16.54
CA ALA A 351 30.92 -14.06 -16.44
C ALA A 351 30.00 -14.05 -15.21
N ASP A 352 30.50 -13.58 -14.07
CA ASP A 352 29.68 -13.45 -12.86
C ASP A 352 28.53 -12.41 -13.04
N LEU A 353 28.80 -11.30 -13.71
CA LEU A 353 27.77 -10.30 -14.06
C LEU A 353 26.72 -10.88 -15.01
N HIS A 354 27.14 -11.69 -15.98
CA HIS A 354 26.24 -12.39 -16.90
C HIS A 354 25.39 -13.43 -16.17
N GLN A 355 25.98 -14.20 -15.26
CA GLN A 355 25.25 -15.17 -14.44
C GLN A 355 24.19 -14.46 -13.58
N THR A 356 24.56 -13.38 -12.92
CA THR A 356 23.62 -12.59 -12.12
C THR A 356 22.48 -12.00 -12.96
N ARG A 357 22.79 -11.56 -14.20
CA ARG A 357 21.76 -11.15 -15.16
C ARG A 357 20.80 -12.29 -15.48
N ASP A 358 21.35 -13.49 -15.74
CA ASP A 358 20.55 -14.66 -16.07
C ASP A 358 19.71 -15.13 -14.87
N ASP A 359 20.19 -14.96 -13.63
CA ASP A 359 19.40 -15.12 -12.40
C ASP A 359 18.20 -14.16 -12.39
N VAL A 360 18.42 -12.87 -12.68
CA VAL A 360 17.33 -11.86 -12.74
C VAL A 360 16.32 -12.24 -13.84
N LEU A 361 16.79 -12.66 -15.00
CA LEU A 361 15.91 -13.12 -16.08
C LEU A 361 15.07 -14.32 -15.66
N ALA A 362 15.70 -15.31 -15.00
CA ALA A 362 15.00 -16.48 -14.49
C ALA A 362 13.89 -16.10 -13.50
N GLU A 363 14.15 -15.11 -12.62
CA GLU A 363 13.13 -14.59 -11.72
C GLU A 363 11.99 -13.84 -12.44
N VAL A 364 12.30 -13.08 -13.47
CA VAL A 364 11.30 -12.39 -14.32
C VAL A 364 10.44 -13.41 -15.05
N MET A 365 11.02 -14.46 -15.63
CA MET A 365 10.27 -15.52 -16.32
C MET A 365 9.37 -16.35 -15.40
N LYS A 366 9.59 -16.29 -14.08
CA LYS A 366 8.70 -16.91 -13.09
C LYS A 366 7.47 -16.04 -12.73
N ALA A 367 7.28 -14.87 -13.35
CA ALA A 367 6.15 -13.97 -13.05
C ALA A 367 4.78 -14.66 -13.08
N PRO A 368 4.44 -15.53 -14.06
CA PRO A 368 3.17 -16.24 -14.08
C PRO A 368 2.97 -17.15 -12.87
N LYS A 369 4.02 -17.83 -12.42
CA LYS A 369 3.98 -18.68 -11.22
C LYS A 369 3.86 -17.85 -9.94
N ARG A 370 4.58 -16.74 -9.86
CA ARG A 370 4.53 -15.80 -8.72
C ARG A 370 3.16 -15.17 -8.53
N ARG A 371 2.39 -14.99 -9.59
CA ARG A 371 1.03 -14.43 -9.50
C ARG A 371 0.14 -15.19 -8.53
N ILE A 372 0.17 -16.53 -8.56
CA ILE A 372 -0.64 -17.35 -7.67
C ILE A 372 -0.23 -17.14 -6.23
N ASP A 373 1.08 -17.21 -5.95
CA ASP A 373 1.64 -17.01 -4.62
C ASP A 373 1.35 -15.59 -4.11
N ASN A 374 1.47 -14.57 -4.98
CA ASN A 374 1.19 -13.18 -4.65
C ASN A 374 -0.29 -12.95 -4.31
N VAL A 375 -1.22 -13.53 -5.09
CA VAL A 375 -2.66 -13.40 -4.83
C VAL A 375 -3.03 -14.05 -3.50
N ILE A 376 -2.49 -15.24 -3.20
CA ILE A 376 -2.70 -15.91 -1.92
C ILE A 376 -2.09 -15.08 -0.78
N THR A 377 -0.89 -14.53 -0.96
CA THR A 377 -0.22 -13.69 0.04
C THR A 377 -0.99 -12.39 0.26
N ASN A 378 -1.46 -11.73 -0.79
CA ASN A 378 -2.29 -10.53 -0.69
C ASN A 378 -3.61 -10.79 0.05
N LEU A 379 -4.24 -11.94 -0.18
CA LEU A 379 -5.42 -12.35 0.56
C LEU A 379 -5.10 -12.54 2.05
N HIS A 380 -4.02 -13.27 2.35
CA HIS A 380 -3.53 -13.49 3.71
C HIS A 380 -3.30 -12.17 4.44
N ASP A 381 -2.55 -11.25 3.85
CA ASP A 381 -2.24 -9.94 4.44
C ASP A 381 -3.51 -9.09 4.60
N SER A 382 -4.42 -9.13 3.64
CA SER A 382 -5.70 -8.41 3.72
C SER A 382 -6.56 -8.91 4.88
N VAL A 383 -6.60 -10.23 5.10
CA VAL A 383 -7.35 -10.82 6.22
C VAL A 383 -6.70 -10.45 7.56
N HIS A 384 -5.36 -10.51 7.68
CA HIS A 384 -4.65 -10.09 8.90
C HIS A 384 -4.86 -8.60 9.20
N VAL A 385 -4.77 -7.75 8.19
CA VAL A 385 -5.01 -6.30 8.31
C VAL A 385 -6.43 -6.02 8.81
N LEU A 386 -7.43 -6.70 8.24
CA LEU A 386 -8.82 -6.53 8.65
C LEU A 386 -9.10 -7.11 10.03
N LEU A 387 -8.53 -8.26 10.35
CA LEU A 387 -8.66 -8.90 11.66
C LEU A 387 -8.09 -8.02 12.77
N MET A 388 -6.87 -7.53 12.61
CA MET A 388 -6.23 -6.63 13.57
C MET A 388 -7.04 -5.32 13.71
N HIS A 389 -7.49 -4.72 12.60
CA HIS A 389 -8.34 -3.53 12.63
C HIS A 389 -9.63 -3.79 13.41
N ALA A 390 -10.31 -4.92 13.17
CA ALA A 390 -11.56 -5.27 13.83
C ALA A 390 -11.37 -5.51 15.34
N VAL A 391 -10.33 -6.26 15.72
CA VAL A 391 -10.07 -6.62 17.11
C VAL A 391 -9.68 -5.38 17.95
N VAL A 392 -8.79 -4.54 17.43
CA VAL A 392 -8.38 -3.30 18.14
C VAL A 392 -9.54 -2.30 18.20
N ALA A 393 -10.32 -2.15 17.11
CA ALA A 393 -11.49 -1.28 17.10
C ALA A 393 -12.54 -1.72 18.15
N GLU A 394 -12.77 -3.03 18.29
CA GLU A 394 -13.72 -3.56 19.28
C GLU A 394 -13.21 -3.38 20.72
N ASP A 395 -11.90 -3.50 21.00
CA ASP A 395 -11.35 -3.21 22.33
C ASP A 395 -11.61 -1.74 22.70
N VAL A 396 -11.28 -0.80 21.82
CA VAL A 396 -11.51 0.63 22.04
C VAL A 396 -12.99 0.93 22.24
N ARG A 397 -13.86 0.38 21.37
CA ARG A 397 -15.32 0.52 21.46
C ARG A 397 -15.89 -0.06 22.76
N SER A 398 -15.44 -1.25 23.16
CA SER A 398 -15.88 -1.92 24.38
C SER A 398 -15.59 -1.08 25.62
N ARG A 399 -14.41 -0.46 25.67
CA ARG A 399 -14.00 0.43 26.77
C ARG A 399 -14.84 1.71 26.81
N TYR A 400 -15.08 2.32 25.65
CA TYR A 400 -15.98 3.46 25.55
C TYR A 400 -17.40 3.10 26.01
N SER A 401 -17.93 1.98 25.51
CA SER A 401 -19.25 1.48 25.86
C SER A 401 -19.37 1.20 27.37
N LYS A 402 -18.35 0.60 27.99
CA LYS A 402 -18.32 0.35 29.43
C LYS A 402 -18.42 1.66 30.23
N ARG A 403 -17.65 2.70 29.85
CA ARG A 403 -17.73 4.03 30.49
C ARG A 403 -19.09 4.70 30.27
N HIS A 404 -19.64 4.56 29.09
CA HIS A 404 -20.97 5.09 28.79
C HIS A 404 -22.04 4.41 29.65
N TRP A 405 -21.99 3.08 29.83
CA TRP A 405 -22.89 2.36 30.71
C TRP A 405 -22.72 2.71 32.19
N GLU A 406 -21.49 2.86 32.67
CA GLU A 406 -21.19 3.31 34.04
C GLU A 406 -21.86 4.68 34.31
N ASN A 407 -21.70 5.63 33.42
CA ASN A 407 -22.31 6.95 33.52
C ASN A 407 -23.85 6.89 33.50
N ARG A 408 -24.44 6.06 32.61
CA ARG A 408 -25.89 5.84 32.55
C ARG A 408 -26.43 5.20 33.82
N LEU A 409 -25.72 4.25 34.40
CA LEU A 409 -26.10 3.60 35.65
C LEU A 409 -26.09 4.60 36.82
N GLN A 410 -25.09 5.49 36.88
CA GLN A 410 -25.03 6.55 37.87
C GLN A 410 -26.21 7.54 37.72
N GLU A 411 -26.55 7.94 36.51
CA GLU A 411 -27.73 8.79 36.24
C GLU A 411 -29.01 8.10 36.68
N LEU A 412 -29.21 6.84 36.32
CA LEU A 412 -30.39 6.07 36.74
C LEU A 412 -30.49 5.90 38.26
N SER A 413 -29.35 5.63 38.92
CA SER A 413 -29.33 5.47 40.39
C SER A 413 -29.71 6.77 41.10
N SER A 414 -29.27 7.93 40.58
CA SER A 414 -29.64 9.23 41.15
C SER A 414 -31.13 9.56 40.94
N VAL A 415 -31.70 9.16 39.79
CA VAL A 415 -33.16 9.30 39.55
C VAL A 415 -33.94 8.41 40.51
N VAL A 416 -33.56 7.13 40.66
CA VAL A 416 -34.24 6.19 41.57
C VAL A 416 -34.17 6.69 43.01
N LEU A 417 -33.03 7.22 43.46
CA LEU A 417 -32.84 7.78 44.78
C LEU A 417 -33.78 8.98 44.98
N GLY A 418 -33.85 9.89 44.02
CA GLY A 418 -34.72 11.08 44.08
C GLY A 418 -36.22 10.75 44.11
N VAL A 419 -36.64 9.79 43.29
CA VAL A 419 -38.04 9.29 43.30
C VAL A 419 -38.35 8.57 44.61
N GLY A 420 -37.40 7.80 45.14
CA GLY A 420 -37.54 7.14 46.43
C GLY A 420 -37.68 8.11 47.61
N LEU A 421 -36.88 9.18 47.62
CA LEU A 421 -36.98 10.25 48.64
C LEU A 421 -38.29 11.03 48.53
N ALA A 422 -38.74 11.33 47.34
CA ALA A 422 -40.04 11.99 47.11
C ALA A 422 -41.20 11.12 47.55
N GLY A 423 -41.21 9.82 47.20
CA GLY A 423 -42.21 8.84 47.63
C GLY A 423 -42.24 8.65 49.15
N PHE A 424 -41.08 8.61 49.81
CA PHE A 424 -40.96 8.57 51.27
C PHE A 424 -41.57 9.81 51.89
N GLY A 425 -41.26 11.00 51.36
CA GLY A 425 -41.86 12.27 51.85
C GLY A 425 -43.37 12.28 51.74
N ILE A 426 -43.95 11.76 50.68
CA ILE A 426 -45.40 11.65 50.50
C ILE A 426 -45.99 10.66 51.50
N HIS A 427 -45.38 9.52 51.72
CA HIS A 427 -45.83 8.51 52.67
C HIS A 427 -45.88 8.97 54.12
N PHE A 428 -44.92 9.84 54.51
CA PHE A 428 -44.83 10.41 55.86
C PHE A 428 -45.53 11.75 56.00
N ASN A 429 -46.39 12.15 55.06
CA ASN A 429 -47.15 13.42 55.07
C ASN A 429 -46.28 14.68 55.24
N VAL A 430 -45.05 14.66 54.71
CA VAL A 430 -44.20 15.86 54.70
C VAL A 430 -44.83 16.95 53.85
N PRO A 431 -44.79 18.23 54.26
CA PRO A 431 -45.44 19.34 53.53
C PRO A 431 -45.00 19.35 52.05
N MET A 432 -45.96 19.51 51.15
CA MET A 432 -45.77 19.42 49.68
C MET A 432 -44.70 20.37 49.12
N GLN A 433 -44.40 21.44 49.84
CA GLN A 433 -43.30 22.37 49.52
C GLN A 433 -41.90 21.70 49.62
N PHE A 434 -41.70 20.84 50.60
CA PHE A 434 -40.42 20.11 50.78
C PHE A 434 -40.31 18.95 49.78
N THR A 435 -41.38 18.23 49.50
CA THR A 435 -41.38 17.13 48.52
C THR A 435 -41.19 17.68 47.10
N GLY A 436 -41.81 18.81 46.77
CA GLY A 436 -41.58 19.51 45.51
C GLY A 436 -40.14 20.05 45.40
N GLY A 437 -39.58 20.54 46.50
CA GLY A 437 -38.17 20.94 46.55
C GLY A 437 -37.20 19.80 46.30
N VAL A 438 -37.45 18.60 46.84
CA VAL A 438 -36.66 17.38 46.58
C VAL A 438 -36.73 17.00 45.10
N VAL A 439 -37.91 17.01 44.50
CA VAL A 439 -38.07 16.69 43.07
C VAL A 439 -37.32 17.71 42.19
N ALA A 440 -37.44 18.99 42.48
CA ALA A 440 -36.74 20.03 41.73
C ALA A 440 -35.22 19.90 41.88
N ALA A 441 -34.72 19.65 43.12
CA ALA A 441 -33.28 19.43 43.37
C ALA A 441 -32.73 18.19 42.67
N THR A 442 -33.51 17.10 42.61
CA THR A 442 -33.12 15.89 41.86
C THR A 442 -33.08 16.12 40.37
N MET A 443 -34.05 16.83 39.79
CA MET A 443 -34.04 17.17 38.36
C MET A 443 -32.82 18.04 37.99
N ILE A 444 -32.51 19.06 38.78
CA ILE A 444 -31.33 19.90 38.57
C ILE A 444 -30.04 19.08 38.73
N GLY A 445 -29.97 18.22 39.74
CA GLY A 445 -28.82 17.35 39.99
C GLY A 445 -28.58 16.35 38.87
N VAL A 446 -29.63 15.69 38.37
CA VAL A 446 -29.57 14.77 37.23
C VAL A 446 -29.17 15.48 35.94
N GLY A 447 -29.77 16.68 35.67
CA GLY A 447 -29.39 17.48 34.52
C GLY A 447 -27.93 17.94 34.55
N GLY A 448 -27.47 18.41 35.71
CA GLY A 448 -26.06 18.77 35.91
C GLY A 448 -25.11 17.58 35.76
N MET A 449 -25.49 16.42 36.32
CA MET A 449 -24.73 15.18 36.20
C MET A 449 -24.67 14.67 34.73
N HIS A 450 -25.80 14.75 34.02
CA HIS A 450 -25.85 14.40 32.61
C HIS A 450 -24.93 15.29 31.75
N TRP A 451 -24.95 16.60 31.98
CA TRP A 451 -24.07 17.55 31.30
C TRP A 451 -22.59 17.27 31.59
N PHE A 452 -22.27 17.04 32.86
CA PHE A 452 -20.91 16.72 33.29
C PHE A 452 -20.42 15.38 32.74
N ASN A 453 -21.25 14.32 32.78
CA ASN A 453 -20.96 13.01 32.24
C ASN A 453 -20.78 13.07 30.70
N SER A 454 -21.61 13.86 30.01
CA SER A 454 -21.48 14.07 28.56
C SER A 454 -20.18 14.78 28.18
N SER A 455 -19.74 15.76 28.98
CA SER A 455 -18.44 16.41 28.78
C SER A 455 -17.28 15.45 29.02
N LYS A 456 -17.31 14.73 30.14
CA LYS A 456 -16.29 13.69 30.43
C LYS A 456 -16.22 12.59 29.37
N LEU A 457 -17.37 12.21 28.79
CA LEU A 457 -17.41 11.17 27.77
C LEU A 457 -16.70 11.63 26.47
N LYS A 458 -16.76 12.91 26.13
CA LYS A 458 -16.01 13.48 25.01
C LYS A 458 -14.49 13.49 25.28
N ASP A 459 -14.09 13.83 26.50
CA ASP A 459 -12.68 13.80 26.90
C ASP A 459 -12.13 12.37 26.85
N VAL A 460 -12.93 11.39 27.29
CA VAL A 460 -12.58 9.95 27.20
C VAL A 460 -12.49 9.50 25.72
N GLU A 461 -13.40 9.96 24.86
CA GLU A 461 -13.37 9.66 23.43
C GLU A 461 -12.07 10.20 22.80
N GLU A 462 -11.70 11.45 23.09
CA GLU A 462 -10.46 12.06 22.60
C GLU A 462 -9.21 11.32 23.13
N GLN A 463 -9.22 10.91 24.40
CA GLN A 463 -8.16 10.13 25.01
C GLN A 463 -8.01 8.75 24.36
N LEU A 464 -9.11 8.01 24.15
CA LEU A 464 -9.10 6.69 23.51
C LEU A 464 -8.63 6.74 22.05
N LEU A 465 -8.81 7.87 21.36
CA LEU A 465 -8.33 8.09 20.00
C LEU A 465 -6.89 8.61 19.92
N SER A 466 -6.20 8.76 21.07
CA SER A 466 -4.78 9.12 21.08
C SER A 466 -3.93 7.98 20.52
N VAL A 467 -2.77 8.31 19.94
CA VAL A 467 -1.83 7.33 19.38
C VAL A 467 -1.34 6.37 20.46
N GLU A 468 -1.14 6.89 21.67
CA GLU A 468 -0.64 6.14 22.82
C GLU A 468 -1.65 5.08 23.27
N GLU A 469 -2.92 5.47 23.42
CA GLU A 469 -3.96 4.54 23.88
C GLU A 469 -4.33 3.51 22.80
N LEU A 470 -4.30 3.88 21.51
CA LEU A 470 -4.44 2.91 20.41
C LEU A 470 -3.29 1.89 20.41
N SER A 471 -2.05 2.33 20.68
CA SER A 471 -0.90 1.42 20.79
C SER A 471 -1.01 0.53 22.03
N ALA A 472 -1.53 1.05 23.14
CA ALA A 472 -1.83 0.25 24.32
C ALA A 472 -2.97 -0.77 24.07
N SER A 473 -3.97 -0.42 23.28
CA SER A 473 -5.01 -1.36 22.84
C SER A 473 -4.44 -2.48 21.98
N PHE A 474 -3.55 -2.18 21.06
CA PHE A 474 -2.84 -3.19 20.27
C PHE A 474 -2.02 -4.13 21.16
N GLN A 475 -1.26 -3.62 22.13
CA GLN A 475 -0.48 -4.44 23.06
C GLN A 475 -1.36 -5.36 23.92
N ARG A 476 -2.55 -4.91 24.32
CA ARG A 476 -3.50 -5.73 25.08
C ARG A 476 -4.17 -6.83 24.27
N THR A 477 -4.43 -6.55 23.02
CA THR A 477 -5.12 -7.50 22.13
C THR A 477 -4.18 -8.52 21.52
N HIS A 478 -2.88 -8.20 21.39
CA HIS A 478 -1.84 -9.05 20.79
C HIS A 478 -0.61 -9.17 21.72
N PRO A 479 -0.78 -9.70 22.94
CA PRO A 479 0.30 -9.71 23.94
C PRO A 479 1.44 -10.68 23.58
N GLN A 480 1.15 -11.78 22.90
CA GLN A 480 2.15 -12.77 22.51
C GLN A 480 3.03 -12.23 21.39
N GLU A 481 2.43 -11.70 20.34
CA GLU A 481 3.10 -11.17 19.17
C GLU A 481 3.97 -9.94 19.51
N VAL A 482 3.51 -9.13 20.46
CA VAL A 482 4.30 -7.99 20.96
C VAL A 482 5.46 -8.45 21.82
N SER A 483 5.29 -9.49 22.65
CA SER A 483 6.37 -10.03 23.51
C SER A 483 7.46 -10.73 22.70
N GLU A 484 7.10 -11.35 21.59
CA GLU A 484 8.03 -12.01 20.65
C GLU A 484 8.69 -11.02 19.68
N ALA A 485 8.32 -9.73 19.74
CA ALA A 485 8.78 -8.68 18.83
C ALA A 485 8.64 -9.06 17.34
N ASP A 486 7.49 -9.65 16.99
CA ASP A 486 7.22 -10.08 15.63
C ASP A 486 7.15 -8.86 14.68
N GLU A 487 8.11 -8.82 13.73
CA GLU A 487 8.22 -7.76 12.74
C GLU A 487 7.00 -7.68 11.83
N PHE A 488 6.36 -8.80 11.53
CA PHE A 488 5.18 -8.85 10.67
C PHE A 488 3.99 -8.13 11.32
N TYR A 489 3.67 -8.43 12.58
CA TYR A 489 2.58 -7.76 13.30
C TYR A 489 2.88 -6.28 13.54
N SER A 490 4.13 -5.94 13.80
CA SER A 490 4.58 -4.54 13.94
C SER A 490 4.40 -3.75 12.64
N ALA A 491 4.74 -4.33 11.50
CA ALA A 491 4.57 -3.73 10.19
C ALA A 491 3.08 -3.54 9.82
N ILE A 492 2.24 -4.54 10.12
CA ILE A 492 0.79 -4.43 9.93
C ILE A 492 0.21 -3.33 10.82
N TRP A 493 0.61 -3.28 12.10
CA TRP A 493 0.17 -2.25 13.02
C TRP A 493 0.52 -0.83 12.52
N ALA A 494 1.73 -0.62 12.05
CA ALA A 494 2.15 0.65 11.47
C ALA A 494 1.27 1.09 10.29
N ARG A 495 0.78 0.14 9.49
CA ARG A 495 -0.12 0.41 8.36
C ARG A 495 -1.56 0.72 8.79
N ILE A 496 -2.03 0.07 9.87
CA ILE A 496 -3.44 0.15 10.31
C ILE A 496 -3.69 1.33 11.24
N ARG A 497 -2.72 1.71 12.07
CA ARG A 497 -2.87 2.69 13.15
C ARG A 497 -3.54 3.99 12.71
N ASP A 498 -3.04 4.61 11.65
CA ASP A 498 -3.54 5.90 11.18
C ASP A 498 -4.90 5.79 10.46
N PRO A 499 -5.15 4.80 9.57
CA PRO A 499 -6.48 4.51 9.04
C PRO A 499 -7.51 4.18 10.12
N LEU A 500 -7.15 3.38 11.13
CA LEU A 500 -8.03 3.04 12.25
C LEU A 500 -8.43 4.28 13.05
N ARG A 501 -7.46 5.10 13.41
CA ARG A 501 -7.72 6.37 14.08
C ARG A 501 -8.66 7.25 13.29
N LEU A 502 -8.46 7.34 11.98
CA LEU A 502 -9.30 8.13 11.10
C LEU A 502 -10.72 7.57 10.98
N SER A 503 -10.88 6.25 10.89
CA SER A 503 -12.19 5.60 10.81
C SER A 503 -13.00 5.80 12.10
N LEU A 504 -12.37 5.59 13.26
CA LEU A 504 -12.99 5.81 14.57
C LEU A 504 -13.36 7.28 14.79
N TRP A 505 -12.48 8.20 14.39
CA TRP A 505 -12.75 9.64 14.51
C TRP A 505 -13.91 10.11 13.61
N ARG A 506 -14.00 9.60 12.37
CA ARG A 506 -15.08 9.96 11.43
C ARG A 506 -16.44 9.45 11.87
N THR A 507 -16.49 8.24 12.37
CA THR A 507 -17.74 7.58 12.75
C THR A 507 -18.18 8.01 14.15
N GLY A 508 -17.22 8.34 15.04
CA GLY A 508 -17.45 8.51 16.48
C GLY A 508 -17.65 7.17 17.18
N LEU A 509 -17.09 7.01 18.39
CA LEU A 509 -17.15 5.73 19.12
C LEU A 509 -18.58 5.31 19.50
N SER A 510 -19.49 6.28 19.64
CA SER A 510 -20.91 6.03 19.94
C SER A 510 -21.67 5.35 18.79
N HIS A 511 -21.28 5.62 17.55
CA HIS A 511 -21.95 5.12 16.34
C HIS A 511 -21.16 4.02 15.63
N PHE A 512 -19.96 3.70 16.14
CA PHE A 512 -19.13 2.67 15.52
C PHE A 512 -19.78 1.29 15.67
N PRO A 513 -19.92 0.52 14.57
CA PRO A 513 -20.60 -0.77 14.59
C PRO A 513 -19.87 -1.78 15.49
N ALA A 514 -20.65 -2.60 16.19
CA ALA A 514 -20.09 -3.70 16.98
C ALA A 514 -19.53 -4.77 16.05
N VAL A 515 -18.32 -5.23 16.34
CA VAL A 515 -17.73 -6.38 15.64
C VAL A 515 -18.33 -7.66 16.25
N LYS A 516 -18.98 -8.46 15.43
CA LYS A 516 -19.56 -9.73 15.87
C LYS A 516 -18.44 -10.76 16.03
N LYS A 517 -18.52 -11.56 17.08
CA LYS A 517 -17.59 -12.69 17.28
C LYS A 517 -17.58 -13.65 16.09
N SER A 518 -18.74 -13.84 15.43
CA SER A 518 -18.86 -14.65 14.21
C SER A 518 -17.95 -14.14 13.07
N ASP A 519 -17.80 -12.82 12.94
CA ASP A 519 -16.99 -12.24 11.87
C ASP A 519 -15.50 -12.43 12.15
N VAL A 520 -15.08 -12.31 13.42
CA VAL A 520 -13.71 -12.60 13.84
C VAL A 520 -13.37 -14.08 13.62
N VAL A 521 -14.25 -14.99 14.04
CA VAL A 521 -14.08 -16.44 13.82
C VAL A 521 -14.00 -16.77 12.33
N LYS A 522 -14.84 -16.13 11.50
CA LYS A 522 -14.78 -16.28 10.04
C LYS A 522 -13.44 -15.85 9.46
N LEU A 523 -12.90 -14.71 9.89
CA LEU A 523 -11.57 -14.25 9.44
C LEU A 523 -10.47 -15.22 9.87
N GLN A 524 -10.54 -15.73 11.10
CA GLN A 524 -9.60 -16.73 11.60
C GLN A 524 -9.69 -18.05 10.83
N SER A 525 -10.89 -18.56 10.52
CA SER A 525 -11.03 -19.79 9.71
C SER A 525 -10.46 -19.63 8.30
N ILE A 526 -10.56 -18.44 7.70
CA ILE A 526 -9.91 -18.16 6.41
C ILE A 526 -8.38 -18.26 6.53
N LEU A 527 -7.80 -17.74 7.62
CA LEU A 527 -6.35 -17.82 7.86
C LEU A 527 -5.87 -19.23 8.15
N ASP A 528 -6.60 -19.97 8.97
CA ASP A 528 -6.15 -21.26 9.50
C ASP A 528 -6.48 -22.43 8.58
N GLU A 529 -7.55 -22.35 7.79
CA GLU A 529 -8.03 -23.44 6.96
C GLU A 529 -7.93 -23.16 5.46
N GLU A 530 -8.51 -22.05 4.98
CA GLU A 530 -8.64 -21.81 3.54
C GLU A 530 -7.32 -21.42 2.89
N ILE A 531 -6.55 -20.51 3.49
CA ILE A 531 -5.27 -20.07 2.94
C ILE A 531 -4.24 -21.20 2.90
N PRO A 532 -4.04 -22.02 3.94
CA PRO A 532 -3.19 -23.21 3.85
C PRO A 532 -3.65 -24.22 2.82
N ARG A 533 -4.97 -24.36 2.62
CA ARG A 533 -5.53 -25.21 1.58
C ARG A 533 -5.17 -24.71 0.18
N LEU A 534 -5.32 -23.39 -0.07
CA LEU A 534 -4.94 -22.78 -1.34
C LEU A 534 -3.44 -22.92 -1.62
N ARG A 535 -2.58 -22.70 -0.62
CA ARG A 535 -1.12 -22.90 -0.76
C ARG A 535 -0.76 -24.36 -1.09
N ARG A 536 -1.47 -25.34 -0.50
CA ARG A 536 -1.28 -26.77 -0.83
C ARG A 536 -1.70 -27.09 -2.26
N LEU A 537 -2.77 -26.48 -2.75
CA LEU A 537 -3.21 -26.62 -4.15
C LEU A 537 -2.23 -25.98 -5.14
N ALA A 538 -1.65 -24.84 -4.77
CA ALA A 538 -0.66 -24.13 -5.57
C ALA A 538 0.68 -24.87 -5.65
N SER A 539 1.04 -25.67 -4.63
CA SER A 539 2.33 -26.40 -4.54
C SER A 539 2.12 -27.90 -4.27
N PRO A 540 1.63 -28.68 -5.25
CA PRO A 540 1.28 -30.09 -5.04
C PRO A 540 2.45 -30.99 -4.64
N HIS A 541 3.71 -30.59 -4.90
CA HIS A 541 4.89 -31.41 -4.57
C HIS A 541 5.31 -31.42 -3.10
N VAL A 542 4.92 -30.42 -2.29
CA VAL A 542 5.29 -30.40 -0.87
C VAL A 542 4.49 -31.42 -0.05
N SER A 543 3.35 -31.89 -0.56
CA SER A 543 2.50 -32.84 0.15
C SER A 543 2.94 -34.31 0.04
N LYS A 544 3.75 -34.66 -0.96
CA LYS A 544 4.22 -36.06 -1.16
C LYS A 544 5.37 -36.48 -0.23
N ASN A 545 6.14 -35.54 0.32
CA ASN A 545 7.28 -35.83 1.19
C ASN A 545 6.99 -35.83 2.70
N ARG A 546 5.72 -35.70 3.13
CA ARG A 546 5.30 -35.79 4.55
C ARG A 546 4.55 -37.07 4.89
N LYS A 547 4.72 -38.14 4.10
CA LYS A 547 4.33 -39.51 4.49
C LYS A 547 5.60 -40.30 4.70
N ILE A 548 6.30 -40.03 5.77
CA ILE A 548 7.16 -40.99 6.49
C ILE A 548 7.03 -40.65 7.98
#